data_196b0a8bd79acfbdf5901d91f168a708
#
_entry.id   196b0a8bd79acfbdf5901d91f168a708
#
_cell.length_a   1.000
_cell.length_b   1.000
_cell.length_c   1.000
_cell.angle_alpha   90.00
_cell.angle_beta   90.00
_cell.angle_gamma   90.00
#
_symmetry.space_group_name_H-M   'P 1'
#
loop_
_entity.id
_entity.type
_entity.pdbx_description
1 polymer ?
#
loop_
_entity_poly.entity_id
_entity_poly.type
_entity_poly.pdbx_seq_one_letter_code
_entity_poly.pdbx_strand_id
1 'polypeptide(L)'
;MTDTDVKSTPLAAKHVELGARMVPFAGWNMPVQYTGILDEHKAVRETCGIFDISHMGQFTVAGDSAAAWLNSMLTNDINKLNVGQGQYSVMLNDRAGVIDDLILYRMEPETFFVVVNASKIDEDFAWLSAHQPAGVTLENHSDEYVGLAVQGPECGEVFSRVIPGVELPPRNGISRISAEGTDLIVCRTGYTGEDGFEFFCPAKEGVKWFEAFLGAGAKPCGLGARDSLRLEMCYPLNGSDLSPDKTPLEAGLGFFCALDTDFI
;
A
#
# COMPACT_ATOMS: atom_id res chain seq x y z
N MET A 1 -1.35 -27.16 -5.00
CA MET A 1 -0.50 -26.50 -3.98
C MET A 1 -0.96 -27.06 -2.65
N THR A 2 -0.09 -27.71 -1.93
CA THR A 2 -0.38 -28.27 -0.61
C THR A 2 -0.45 -27.12 0.39
N ASP A 3 -1.33 -27.19 1.37
CA ASP A 3 -1.72 -26.21 2.42
C ASP A 3 -0.56 -25.70 3.32
N THR A 4 0.70 -25.92 2.96
CA THR A 4 1.87 -25.79 3.83
C THR A 4 2.78 -24.59 3.55
N ASP A 5 2.49 -23.74 2.55
CA ASP A 5 3.38 -22.64 2.13
C ASP A 5 2.72 -21.25 2.11
N VAL A 6 1.64 -21.05 2.86
CA VAL A 6 0.97 -19.74 2.92
C VAL A 6 1.61 -18.90 4.02
N LYS A 7 2.16 -17.74 3.65
CA LYS A 7 2.73 -16.76 4.59
C LYS A 7 1.64 -16.22 5.53
N SER A 8 2.02 -15.76 6.71
CA SER A 8 1.12 -15.10 7.67
C SER A 8 1.66 -13.71 8.02
N THR A 9 0.76 -12.73 8.15
CA THR A 9 1.13 -11.41 8.64
C THR A 9 1.42 -11.46 10.15
N PRO A 10 2.14 -10.49 10.72
CA PRO A 10 2.33 -10.40 12.16
C PRO A 10 1.01 -10.29 12.95
N LEU A 11 -0.09 -9.93 12.29
CA LEU A 11 -1.43 -9.79 12.88
C LEU A 11 -2.29 -11.06 12.80
N ALA A 12 -1.81 -12.14 12.17
CA ALA A 12 -2.63 -13.33 11.91
C ALA A 12 -3.30 -13.94 13.17
N ALA A 13 -2.55 -14.01 14.29
CA ALA A 13 -3.13 -14.50 15.56
C ALA A 13 -4.23 -13.55 16.08
N LYS A 14 -4.05 -12.23 15.91
CA LYS A 14 -5.03 -11.22 16.32
C LYS A 14 -6.30 -11.30 15.48
N HIS A 15 -6.18 -11.55 14.19
CA HIS A 15 -7.35 -11.74 13.32
C HIS A 15 -8.20 -12.95 13.80
N VAL A 16 -7.54 -14.07 14.11
CA VAL A 16 -8.23 -15.26 14.63
C VAL A 16 -8.90 -14.98 15.99
N GLU A 17 -8.21 -14.27 16.89
CA GLU A 17 -8.77 -13.83 18.19
C GLU A 17 -10.03 -12.98 18.02
N LEU A 18 -10.04 -12.09 17.01
CA LEU A 18 -11.20 -11.25 16.66
C LEU A 18 -12.31 -11.99 15.90
N GLY A 19 -12.17 -13.31 15.68
CA GLY A 19 -13.15 -14.14 15.01
C GLY A 19 -13.16 -13.99 13.48
N ALA A 20 -12.07 -13.51 12.89
CA ALA A 20 -11.96 -13.38 11.44
C ALA A 20 -12.02 -14.75 10.74
N ARG A 21 -12.72 -14.79 9.61
CA ARG A 21 -12.62 -15.88 8.65
C ARG A 21 -11.37 -15.69 7.81
N MET A 22 -10.38 -16.57 8.00
CA MET A 22 -9.11 -16.52 7.28
C MET A 22 -9.21 -17.30 5.96
N VAL A 23 -8.55 -16.79 4.90
CA VAL A 23 -8.47 -17.42 3.57
C VAL A 23 -7.09 -17.21 2.95
N PRO A 24 -6.62 -18.14 2.08
CA PRO A 24 -5.46 -17.89 1.24
C PRO A 24 -5.75 -16.77 0.22
N PHE A 25 -4.86 -15.78 0.15
CA PHE A 25 -4.91 -14.67 -0.80
C PHE A 25 -3.49 -14.23 -1.17
N ALA A 26 -3.14 -14.22 -2.46
CA ALA A 26 -1.84 -13.78 -2.96
C ALA A 26 -0.64 -14.44 -2.23
N GLY A 27 -0.77 -15.72 -1.82
CA GLY A 27 0.27 -16.43 -1.06
C GLY A 27 0.27 -16.16 0.45
N TRP A 28 -0.68 -15.39 0.96
CA TRP A 28 -0.83 -15.04 2.38
C TRP A 28 -2.13 -15.58 2.97
N ASN A 29 -2.12 -15.88 4.28
CA ASN A 29 -3.33 -16.20 5.05
C ASN A 29 -3.94 -14.90 5.60
N MET A 30 -5.03 -14.44 4.99
CA MET A 30 -5.61 -13.12 5.23
C MET A 30 -7.05 -13.19 5.73
N PRO A 31 -7.52 -12.22 6.54
CA PRO A 31 -8.91 -12.12 6.94
C PRO A 31 -9.78 -11.71 5.75
N VAL A 32 -10.77 -12.53 5.37
CA VAL A 32 -11.74 -12.15 4.33
C VAL A 32 -12.87 -11.32 4.91
N GLN A 33 -13.27 -11.59 6.16
CA GLN A 33 -14.27 -10.84 6.91
C GLN A 33 -14.17 -11.17 8.41
N TYR A 34 -14.74 -10.29 9.24
CA TYR A 34 -14.95 -10.48 10.70
C TYR A 34 -16.43 -10.59 11.02
N THR A 35 -17.21 -9.54 10.78
CA THR A 35 -18.66 -9.51 11.05
C THR A 35 -19.49 -9.83 9.82
N GLY A 36 -19.04 -9.39 8.66
CA GLY A 36 -19.69 -9.59 7.38
C GLY A 36 -19.29 -8.53 6.37
N ILE A 37 -19.11 -8.94 5.11
CA ILE A 37 -18.59 -8.06 4.05
C ILE A 37 -19.40 -6.76 3.90
N LEU A 38 -20.72 -6.85 3.93
CA LEU A 38 -21.59 -5.68 3.78
C LEU A 38 -21.53 -4.73 4.98
N ASP A 39 -21.46 -5.27 6.20
CA ASP A 39 -21.38 -4.47 7.41
C ASP A 39 -20.01 -3.76 7.52
N GLU A 40 -18.95 -4.43 7.11
CA GLU A 40 -17.60 -3.87 7.07
C GLU A 40 -17.48 -2.81 5.96
N HIS A 41 -18.00 -3.08 4.78
CA HIS A 41 -18.10 -2.09 3.69
C HIS A 41 -18.84 -0.82 4.17
N LYS A 42 -19.99 -1.00 4.79
CA LYS A 42 -20.79 0.10 5.32
C LYS A 42 -20.06 0.87 6.42
N ALA A 43 -19.30 0.19 7.29
CA ALA A 43 -18.50 0.84 8.31
C ALA A 43 -17.46 1.78 7.70
N VAL A 44 -16.82 1.41 6.60
CA VAL A 44 -15.87 2.27 5.87
C VAL A 44 -16.58 3.47 5.25
N ARG A 45 -17.79 3.30 4.69
CA ARG A 45 -18.55 4.40 4.09
C ARG A 45 -19.10 5.39 5.12
N GLU A 46 -19.51 4.91 6.30
CA GLU A 46 -20.25 5.72 7.28
C GLU A 46 -19.41 6.19 8.46
N THR A 47 -18.35 5.46 8.83
CA THR A 47 -17.53 5.73 10.02
C THR A 47 -16.04 5.57 9.74
N CYS A 48 -15.44 4.45 10.18
CA CYS A 48 -14.03 4.17 9.99
C CYS A 48 -13.77 2.65 10.02
N GLY A 49 -13.14 2.12 8.97
CA GLY A 49 -12.64 0.76 8.91
C GLY A 49 -11.12 0.70 8.98
N ILE A 50 -10.59 -0.43 9.45
CA ILE A 50 -9.16 -0.73 9.45
C ILE A 50 -8.89 -2.08 8.77
N PHE A 51 -7.95 -2.09 7.84
CA PHE A 51 -7.51 -3.27 7.09
C PHE A 51 -6.05 -3.59 7.42
N ASP A 52 -5.73 -4.85 7.57
CA ASP A 52 -4.35 -5.32 7.51
C ASP A 52 -3.87 -5.34 6.06
N ILE A 53 -2.87 -4.55 5.76
CA ILE A 53 -2.18 -4.49 4.47
C ILE A 53 -0.70 -4.89 4.57
N SER A 54 -0.34 -5.59 5.64
CA SER A 54 1.05 -6.02 5.90
C SER A 54 1.58 -7.02 4.86
N HIS A 55 0.71 -7.61 4.07
CA HIS A 55 1.08 -8.47 2.94
C HIS A 55 1.61 -7.71 1.72
N MET A 56 1.35 -6.39 1.63
CA MET A 56 1.92 -5.55 0.57
C MET A 56 3.43 -5.42 0.74
N GLY A 57 4.15 -5.19 -0.37
CA GLY A 57 5.60 -4.96 -0.32
C GLY A 57 5.94 -3.50 -0.02
N GLN A 58 7.05 -3.30 0.70
CA GLN A 58 7.62 -1.98 0.97
C GLN A 58 9.10 -1.97 0.56
N PHE A 59 9.43 -1.09 -0.39
CA PHE A 59 10.81 -0.87 -0.81
C PHE A 59 11.26 0.55 -0.46
N THR A 60 12.55 0.72 -0.23
CA THR A 60 13.19 2.02 -0.24
C THR A 60 14.16 2.11 -1.42
N VAL A 61 14.17 3.28 -2.07
CA VAL A 61 15.08 3.62 -3.14
C VAL A 61 15.79 4.92 -2.77
N ALA A 62 17.12 4.92 -2.79
CA ALA A 62 17.90 6.11 -2.45
C ALA A 62 19.17 6.22 -3.30
N GLY A 63 19.65 7.45 -3.53
CA GLY A 63 20.90 7.73 -4.24
C GLY A 63 20.75 8.86 -5.25
N ASP A 64 21.86 9.51 -5.63
CA ASP A 64 21.90 10.75 -6.42
C ASP A 64 21.17 10.70 -7.78
N SER A 65 20.83 9.51 -8.28
CA SER A 65 20.07 9.32 -9.52
C SER A 65 18.77 8.53 -9.32
N ALA A 66 18.30 8.37 -8.07
CA ALA A 66 17.13 7.58 -7.76
C ALA A 66 15.86 8.11 -8.45
N ALA A 67 15.64 9.43 -8.45
CA ALA A 67 14.52 10.06 -9.13
C ALA A 67 14.55 9.82 -10.64
N ALA A 68 15.71 10.01 -11.28
CA ALA A 68 15.86 9.81 -12.72
C ALA A 68 15.69 8.35 -13.13
N TRP A 69 16.24 7.43 -12.34
CA TRP A 69 16.08 6.00 -12.55
C TRP A 69 14.64 5.55 -12.40
N LEU A 70 13.96 5.90 -11.29
CA LEU A 70 12.55 5.56 -11.10
C LEU A 70 11.67 6.16 -12.20
N ASN A 71 12.00 7.37 -12.70
CA ASN A 71 11.27 7.97 -13.81
C ASN A 71 11.43 7.19 -15.13
N SER A 72 12.52 6.45 -15.31
CA SER A 72 12.70 5.56 -16.45
C SER A 72 12.07 4.18 -16.28
N MET A 73 11.73 3.79 -15.04
CA MET A 73 11.13 2.49 -14.73
C MET A 73 9.60 2.53 -14.60
N LEU A 74 9.02 3.72 -14.45
CA LEU A 74 7.61 3.92 -14.11
C LEU A 74 6.94 4.87 -15.08
N THR A 75 5.67 4.62 -15.39
CA THR A 75 4.92 5.33 -16.42
C THR A 75 4.55 6.77 -16.09
N ASN A 76 4.46 7.12 -14.80
CA ASN A 76 4.09 8.48 -14.39
C ASN A 76 5.33 9.35 -14.16
N ASP A 77 5.23 10.66 -14.40
CA ASP A 77 6.36 11.60 -14.32
C ASP A 77 6.73 11.91 -12.86
N ILE A 78 7.80 11.28 -12.40
CA ILE A 78 8.33 11.45 -11.03
C ILE A 78 8.92 12.85 -10.81
N ASN A 79 9.35 13.55 -11.88
CA ASN A 79 9.89 14.90 -11.76
C ASN A 79 8.83 15.92 -11.31
N LYS A 80 7.54 15.62 -11.48
CA LYS A 80 6.43 16.42 -10.95
C LYS A 80 6.14 16.20 -9.47
N LEU A 81 6.76 15.18 -8.86
CA LEU A 81 6.52 14.82 -7.47
C LEU A 81 7.40 15.63 -6.52
N ASN A 82 6.81 16.42 -5.65
CA ASN A 82 7.54 17.14 -4.60
C ASN A 82 7.84 16.23 -3.40
N VAL A 83 8.83 16.61 -2.59
CA VAL A 83 9.10 15.97 -1.31
C VAL A 83 7.84 16.00 -0.43
N GLY A 84 7.53 14.90 0.22
CA GLY A 84 6.31 14.72 1.02
C GLY A 84 5.07 14.33 0.22
N GLN A 85 5.19 14.10 -1.09
CA GLN A 85 4.07 13.67 -1.95
C GLN A 85 4.22 12.24 -2.43
N GLY A 86 3.10 11.60 -2.71
CA GLY A 86 2.97 10.28 -3.32
C GLY A 86 2.29 10.33 -4.68
N GLN A 87 2.56 9.32 -5.50
CA GLN A 87 2.06 9.20 -6.86
C GLN A 87 1.78 7.73 -7.19
N TYR A 88 0.60 7.47 -7.73
CA TYR A 88 0.31 6.18 -8.36
C TYR A 88 1.01 6.09 -9.71
N SER A 89 1.61 4.96 -9.99
CA SER A 89 2.29 4.68 -11.25
C SER A 89 2.19 3.20 -11.62
N VAL A 90 2.61 2.88 -12.84
CA VAL A 90 2.59 1.52 -13.37
C VAL A 90 4.00 1.14 -13.81
N MET A 91 4.42 -0.08 -13.53
CA MET A 91 5.67 -0.68 -13.99
C MET A 91 5.39 -1.62 -15.15
N LEU A 92 6.13 -1.48 -16.24
CA LEU A 92 5.89 -2.22 -17.49
C LEU A 92 7.03 -3.17 -17.81
N ASN A 93 6.71 -4.18 -18.60
CA ASN A 93 7.70 -5.02 -19.29
C ASN A 93 8.06 -4.43 -20.67
N ASP A 94 9.05 -5.01 -21.35
CA ASP A 94 9.54 -4.58 -22.68
C ASP A 94 8.47 -4.58 -23.79
N ARG A 95 7.29 -5.12 -23.54
CA ARG A 95 6.16 -5.17 -24.47
C ARG A 95 5.02 -4.21 -24.07
N ALA A 96 5.30 -3.29 -23.14
CA ALA A 96 4.35 -2.38 -22.53
C ALA A 96 3.21 -3.07 -21.75
N GLY A 97 3.36 -4.35 -21.39
CA GLY A 97 2.43 -5.04 -20.51
C GLY A 97 2.69 -4.70 -19.05
N VAL A 98 1.63 -4.68 -18.24
CA VAL A 98 1.72 -4.28 -16.82
C VAL A 98 2.38 -5.40 -15.99
N ILE A 99 3.54 -5.13 -15.43
CA ILE A 99 4.15 -5.97 -14.39
C ILE A 99 3.39 -5.76 -13.08
N ASP A 100 3.40 -4.51 -12.59
CA ASP A 100 2.67 -4.11 -11.39
C ASP A 100 2.17 -2.67 -11.45
N ASP A 101 1.19 -2.36 -10.62
CA ASP A 101 0.72 -1.02 -10.29
C ASP A 101 1.06 -0.73 -8.83
N LEU A 102 1.61 0.44 -8.57
CA LEU A 102 2.22 0.76 -7.29
C LEU A 102 2.02 2.23 -6.90
N ILE A 103 2.28 2.53 -5.63
CA ILE A 103 2.39 3.91 -5.16
C ILE A 103 3.81 4.14 -4.68
N LEU A 104 4.43 5.22 -5.17
CA LEU A 104 5.70 5.68 -4.64
C LEU A 104 5.53 7.05 -3.99
N TYR A 105 6.33 7.30 -2.95
CA TYR A 105 6.34 8.54 -2.19
C TYR A 105 7.75 9.11 -2.17
N ARG A 106 7.90 10.39 -2.47
CA ARG A 106 9.18 11.09 -2.37
C ARG A 106 9.38 11.58 -0.94
N MET A 107 10.17 10.86 -0.15
CA MET A 107 10.44 11.21 1.24
C MET A 107 11.46 12.33 1.39
N GLU A 108 12.50 12.32 0.55
CA GLU A 108 13.57 13.31 0.43
C GLU A 108 13.88 13.52 -1.06
N PRO A 109 14.72 14.50 -1.46
CA PRO A 109 14.97 14.78 -2.88
C PRO A 109 15.35 13.54 -3.71
N GLU A 110 16.13 12.62 -3.16
CA GLU A 110 16.59 11.40 -3.82
C GLU A 110 16.32 10.15 -2.96
N THR A 111 15.24 10.17 -2.14
CA THR A 111 14.82 9.03 -1.32
C THR A 111 13.33 8.79 -1.46
N PHE A 112 12.98 7.56 -1.82
CA PHE A 112 11.61 7.14 -2.11
C PHE A 112 11.20 5.94 -1.28
N PHE A 113 9.94 5.93 -0.87
CA PHE A 113 9.25 4.78 -0.30
C PHE A 113 8.25 4.26 -1.33
N VAL A 114 8.29 2.98 -1.63
CA VAL A 114 7.50 2.36 -2.68
C VAL A 114 6.66 1.24 -2.08
N VAL A 115 5.36 1.25 -2.33
CA VAL A 115 4.42 0.20 -1.89
C VAL A 115 3.94 -0.56 -3.12
N VAL A 116 4.19 -1.87 -3.15
CA VAL A 116 3.90 -2.77 -4.28
C VAL A 116 2.90 -3.86 -3.89
N ASN A 117 2.29 -4.51 -4.89
CA ASN A 117 1.31 -5.57 -4.64
C ASN A 117 1.95 -6.83 -4.05
N ALA A 118 1.22 -7.48 -3.13
CA ALA A 118 1.68 -8.65 -2.37
C ALA A 118 2.18 -9.81 -3.22
N SER A 119 1.51 -10.09 -4.34
CA SER A 119 1.90 -11.18 -5.26
C SER A 119 3.07 -10.82 -6.15
N LYS A 120 3.51 -9.56 -6.13
CA LYS A 120 4.53 -9.01 -7.03
C LYS A 120 5.85 -8.66 -6.36
N ILE A 121 5.93 -8.74 -5.03
CA ILE A 121 7.11 -8.32 -4.24
C ILE A 121 8.42 -8.86 -4.85
N ASP A 122 8.51 -10.17 -5.08
CA ASP A 122 9.74 -10.79 -5.57
C ASP A 122 10.02 -10.47 -7.04
N GLU A 123 8.96 -10.41 -7.88
CA GLU A 123 9.04 -10.07 -9.31
C GLU A 123 9.48 -8.62 -9.49
N ASP A 124 8.85 -7.69 -8.77
CA ASP A 124 9.15 -6.26 -8.83
C ASP A 124 10.55 -5.95 -8.32
N PHE A 125 10.94 -6.56 -7.20
CA PHE A 125 12.29 -6.39 -6.67
C PHE A 125 13.35 -6.91 -7.64
N ALA A 126 13.10 -8.06 -8.26
CA ALA A 126 14.01 -8.63 -9.26
C ALA A 126 14.09 -7.77 -10.52
N TRP A 127 12.94 -7.26 -11.02
CA TRP A 127 12.88 -6.39 -12.19
C TRP A 127 13.64 -5.08 -11.93
N LEU A 128 13.35 -4.40 -10.84
CA LEU A 128 14.04 -3.18 -10.45
C LEU A 128 15.55 -3.41 -10.24
N SER A 129 15.93 -4.49 -9.55
CA SER A 129 17.35 -4.83 -9.32
C SER A 129 18.12 -5.08 -10.61
N ALA A 130 17.48 -5.69 -11.62
CA ALA A 130 18.12 -5.95 -12.92
C ALA A 130 18.42 -4.65 -13.71
N HIS A 131 17.71 -3.57 -13.42
CA HIS A 131 17.85 -2.26 -14.07
C HIS A 131 18.47 -1.19 -13.16
N GLN A 132 18.92 -1.58 -11.97
CA GLN A 132 19.48 -0.68 -10.97
C GLN A 132 20.81 -0.07 -11.41
N PRO A 133 20.95 1.25 -11.51
CA PRO A 133 22.22 1.89 -11.86
C PRO A 133 23.18 1.93 -10.66
N ALA A 134 24.46 2.10 -10.95
CA ALA A 134 25.45 2.33 -9.91
C ALA A 134 25.14 3.62 -9.14
N GLY A 135 25.27 3.58 -7.81
CA GLY A 135 25.01 4.71 -6.92
C GLY A 135 23.55 4.86 -6.47
N VAL A 136 22.64 3.99 -6.93
CA VAL A 136 21.30 3.85 -6.36
C VAL A 136 21.27 2.62 -5.47
N THR A 137 20.64 2.73 -4.31
CA THR A 137 20.35 1.64 -3.37
C THR A 137 18.88 1.31 -3.47
N LEU A 138 18.55 0.03 -3.63
CA LEU A 138 17.20 -0.54 -3.57
C LEU A 138 17.17 -1.56 -2.45
N GLU A 139 16.28 -1.38 -1.47
CA GLU A 139 16.14 -2.27 -0.32
C GLU A 139 14.69 -2.73 -0.17
N ASN A 140 14.52 -4.01 0.16
CA ASN A 140 13.21 -4.61 0.43
C ASN A 140 13.00 -4.75 1.94
N HIS A 141 12.06 -4.00 2.48
CA HIS A 141 11.70 -3.97 3.91
C HIS A 141 10.34 -4.62 4.19
N SER A 142 9.79 -5.41 3.26
CA SER A 142 8.43 -5.95 3.35
C SER A 142 8.17 -6.80 4.60
N ASP A 143 9.19 -7.47 5.13
CA ASP A 143 9.09 -8.27 6.35
C ASP A 143 9.32 -7.44 7.64
N GLU A 144 9.74 -6.17 7.51
CA GLU A 144 10.09 -5.31 8.65
C GLU A 144 8.91 -4.48 9.15
N TYR A 145 7.87 -4.31 8.30
CA TYR A 145 6.72 -3.46 8.59
C TYR A 145 5.42 -4.26 8.75
N VAL A 146 4.55 -3.74 9.60
CA VAL A 146 3.11 -3.93 9.53
C VAL A 146 2.51 -2.71 8.86
N GLY A 147 1.65 -2.93 7.88
CA GLY A 147 0.87 -1.90 7.21
C GLY A 147 -0.60 -1.98 7.62
N LEU A 148 -1.19 -0.86 7.99
CA LEU A 148 -2.59 -0.71 8.39
C LEU A 148 -3.25 0.36 7.52
N ALA A 149 -4.31 0.03 6.79
CA ALA A 149 -5.11 1.02 6.07
C ALA A 149 -6.33 1.40 6.91
N VAL A 150 -6.38 2.64 7.37
CA VAL A 150 -7.49 3.21 8.17
C VAL A 150 -8.28 4.15 7.28
N GLN A 151 -9.53 3.80 7.00
CA GLN A 151 -10.32 4.38 5.91
C GLN A 151 -11.74 4.71 6.36
N GLY A 152 -12.24 5.85 5.93
CA GLY A 152 -13.61 6.30 6.17
C GLY A 152 -13.68 7.75 6.66
N PRO A 153 -14.87 8.37 6.70
CA PRO A 153 -15.04 9.79 7.04
C PRO A 153 -14.50 10.18 8.42
N GLU A 154 -14.47 9.24 9.38
CA GLU A 154 -13.98 9.51 10.75
C GLU A 154 -12.48 9.17 10.92
N CYS A 155 -11.75 8.82 9.87
CA CYS A 155 -10.35 8.39 9.96
C CYS A 155 -9.43 9.43 10.61
N GLY A 156 -9.65 10.72 10.36
CA GLY A 156 -8.89 11.81 10.97
C GLY A 156 -9.09 11.92 12.48
N GLU A 157 -10.32 11.72 12.95
CA GLU A 157 -10.62 11.70 14.39
C GLU A 157 -10.01 10.47 15.08
N VAL A 158 -10.11 9.31 14.43
CA VAL A 158 -9.50 8.07 14.90
C VAL A 158 -7.98 8.24 15.01
N PHE A 159 -7.33 8.82 13.98
CA PHE A 159 -5.89 9.13 14.02
C PHE A 159 -5.53 10.05 15.19
N SER A 160 -6.27 11.15 15.38
CA SER A 160 -5.99 12.14 16.44
C SER A 160 -6.17 11.57 17.86
N ARG A 161 -7.05 10.57 18.03
CA ARG A 161 -7.20 9.85 19.30
C ARG A 161 -6.00 8.93 19.59
N VAL A 162 -5.43 8.30 18.57
CA VAL A 162 -4.29 7.39 18.70
C VAL A 162 -2.96 8.14 18.80
N ILE A 163 -2.80 9.22 18.01
CA ILE A 163 -1.57 10.00 17.93
C ILE A 163 -1.91 11.50 18.12
N PRO A 164 -2.17 11.91 19.38
CA PRO A 164 -2.58 13.28 19.68
C PRO A 164 -1.47 14.28 19.36
N GLY A 165 -1.84 15.42 18.81
CA GLY A 165 -0.91 16.52 18.50
C GLY A 165 -0.12 16.35 17.20
N VAL A 166 -0.36 15.29 16.44
CA VAL A 166 0.21 15.10 15.10
C VAL A 166 -0.88 15.23 14.06
N GLU A 167 -0.61 15.98 13.00
CA GLU A 167 -1.52 16.12 11.86
C GLU A 167 -1.23 15.06 10.80
N LEU A 168 -2.29 14.56 10.15
CA LEU A 168 -2.16 13.73 8.96
C LEU A 168 -1.49 14.53 7.83
N PRO A 169 -0.65 13.92 6.99
CA PRO A 169 -0.14 14.58 5.81
C PRO A 169 -1.28 15.01 4.87
N PRO A 170 -1.06 15.96 3.96
CA PRO A 170 -2.05 16.30 2.94
C PRO A 170 -2.39 15.07 2.08
N ARG A 171 -3.53 15.11 1.39
CA ARG A 171 -3.96 14.02 0.51
C ARG A 171 -2.86 13.67 -0.50
N ASN A 172 -2.62 12.39 -0.71
CA ASN A 172 -1.50 11.83 -1.45
C ASN A 172 -0.12 12.19 -0.88
N GLY A 173 -0.05 12.61 0.37
CA GLY A 173 1.21 12.92 1.04
C GLY A 173 1.73 11.77 1.89
N ILE A 174 3.00 11.91 2.29
CA ILE A 174 3.70 11.04 3.23
C ILE A 174 4.34 11.88 4.32
N SER A 175 4.34 11.37 5.55
CA SER A 175 5.14 11.91 6.64
C SER A 175 5.79 10.80 7.46
N ARG A 176 7.01 11.07 7.95
CA ARG A 176 7.62 10.31 9.03
C ARG A 176 7.28 10.99 10.34
N ILE A 177 6.81 10.23 11.30
CA ILE A 177 6.47 10.73 12.63
C ILE A 177 7.10 9.81 13.68
N SER A 178 7.29 10.31 14.89
CA SER A 178 7.69 9.47 16.02
C SER A 178 6.62 9.57 17.09
N ALA A 179 6.10 8.44 17.52
CA ALA A 179 5.11 8.36 18.60
C ALA A 179 5.45 7.18 19.52
N GLU A 180 5.37 7.42 20.83
CA GLU A 180 5.70 6.43 21.87
C GLU A 180 7.08 5.77 21.69
N GLY A 181 8.06 6.52 21.16
CA GLY A 181 9.41 6.04 20.89
C GLY A 181 9.54 5.13 19.66
N THR A 182 8.53 5.08 18.81
CA THR A 182 8.50 4.30 17.57
C THR A 182 8.48 5.23 16.37
N ASP A 183 9.34 4.97 15.38
CA ASP A 183 9.32 5.64 14.10
C ASP A 183 8.26 5.03 13.20
N LEU A 184 7.42 5.87 12.63
CA LEU A 184 6.23 5.51 11.88
C LEU A 184 6.21 6.24 10.55
N ILE A 185 5.63 5.60 9.54
CA ILE A 185 5.37 6.21 8.24
C ILE A 185 3.84 6.31 8.07
N VAL A 186 3.36 7.49 7.70
CA VAL A 186 1.94 7.74 7.45
C VAL A 186 1.77 8.28 6.04
N CYS A 187 1.00 7.56 5.22
CA CYS A 187 0.67 7.92 3.84
C CYS A 187 -0.82 8.27 3.75
N ARG A 188 -1.18 9.45 3.21
CA ARG A 188 -2.58 9.86 3.07
C ARG A 188 -3.19 9.31 1.77
N THR A 189 -3.25 8.00 1.68
CA THR A 189 -3.73 7.21 0.56
C THR A 189 -4.68 6.12 1.02
N GLY A 190 -5.28 5.42 0.08
CA GLY A 190 -6.16 4.30 0.35
C GLY A 190 -6.73 3.69 -0.94
N TYR A 191 -7.50 2.62 -0.78
CA TYR A 191 -8.05 1.81 -1.87
C TYR A 191 -9.58 1.66 -1.77
N THR A 192 -10.23 2.65 -1.16
CA THR A 192 -11.66 2.58 -0.82
C THR A 192 -12.50 3.69 -1.44
N GLY A 193 -11.85 4.76 -1.90
CA GLY A 193 -12.52 5.97 -2.35
C GLY A 193 -12.89 6.94 -1.24
N GLU A 194 -12.90 6.49 0.01
CA GLU A 194 -13.07 7.35 1.17
C GLU A 194 -11.76 8.06 1.54
N ASP A 195 -11.86 9.05 2.40
CA ASP A 195 -10.70 9.61 3.08
C ASP A 195 -10.06 8.55 3.98
N GLY A 196 -8.73 8.61 4.12
CA GLY A 196 -8.02 7.61 4.88
C GLY A 196 -6.53 7.80 4.85
N PHE A 197 -5.84 6.91 5.53
CA PHE A 197 -4.40 6.84 5.54
C PHE A 197 -3.92 5.38 5.63
N GLU A 198 -2.70 5.17 5.19
CA GLU A 198 -1.96 3.93 5.38
C GLU A 198 -0.84 4.19 6.37
N PHE A 199 -0.77 3.37 7.39
CA PHE A 199 0.11 3.51 8.54
C PHE A 199 1.06 2.34 8.59
N PHE A 200 2.37 2.63 8.55
CA PHE A 200 3.40 1.61 8.60
C PHE A 200 4.21 1.75 9.89
N CYS A 201 4.35 0.66 10.61
CA CYS A 201 5.12 0.57 11.85
C CYS A 201 6.02 -0.66 11.83
N PRO A 202 7.10 -0.71 12.67
CA PRO A 202 7.89 -1.93 12.81
C PRO A 202 7.02 -3.15 13.13
N ALA A 203 7.28 -4.29 12.49
CA ALA A 203 6.45 -5.50 12.58
C ALA A 203 6.15 -5.93 14.02
N LYS A 204 7.11 -5.79 14.94
CA LYS A 204 6.96 -6.11 16.37
C LYS A 204 5.94 -5.23 17.10
N GLU A 205 5.63 -4.05 16.59
CA GLU A 205 4.68 -3.09 17.17
C GLU A 205 3.28 -3.18 16.53
N GLY A 206 3.10 -4.00 15.49
CA GLY A 206 1.90 -4.05 14.67
C GLY A 206 0.63 -4.33 15.47
N VAL A 207 0.65 -5.31 16.36
CA VAL A 207 -0.50 -5.67 17.21
C VAL A 207 -0.90 -4.49 18.10
N LYS A 208 0.07 -3.81 18.71
CA LYS A 208 -0.16 -2.63 19.56
C LYS A 208 -0.90 -1.53 18.82
N TRP A 209 -0.42 -1.17 17.61
CA TRP A 209 -1.03 -0.09 16.84
C TRP A 209 -2.38 -0.49 16.25
N PHE A 210 -2.53 -1.75 15.83
CA PHE A 210 -3.82 -2.26 15.37
C PHE A 210 -4.87 -2.17 16.49
N GLU A 211 -4.54 -2.62 17.72
CA GLU A 211 -5.42 -2.52 18.88
C GLU A 211 -5.72 -1.08 19.28
N ALA A 212 -4.73 -0.17 19.18
CA ALA A 212 -4.93 1.25 19.46
C ALA A 212 -5.97 1.87 18.52
N PHE A 213 -5.91 1.58 17.20
CA PHE A 213 -6.90 2.05 16.24
C PHE A 213 -8.27 1.41 16.46
N LEU A 214 -8.35 0.12 16.81
CA LEU A 214 -9.62 -0.51 17.20
C LEU A 214 -10.22 0.16 18.44
N GLY A 215 -9.41 0.41 19.46
CA GLY A 215 -9.81 1.11 20.69
C GLY A 215 -10.27 2.55 20.46
N ALA A 216 -9.75 3.19 19.40
CA ALA A 216 -10.14 4.53 18.97
C ALA A 216 -11.42 4.56 18.13
N GLY A 217 -12.00 3.40 17.78
CA GLY A 217 -13.28 3.28 17.10
C GLY A 217 -13.22 2.76 15.65
N ALA A 218 -12.04 2.47 15.11
CA ALA A 218 -11.94 1.81 13.82
C ALA A 218 -12.50 0.38 13.90
N LYS A 219 -13.25 -0.05 12.88
CA LYS A 219 -13.80 -1.41 12.81
C LYS A 219 -12.92 -2.30 11.95
N PRO A 220 -12.59 -3.53 12.39
CA PRO A 220 -11.78 -4.43 11.60
C PRO A 220 -12.54 -4.84 10.34
N CYS A 221 -11.89 -4.72 9.19
CA CYS A 221 -12.45 -5.02 7.88
C CYS A 221 -11.51 -5.98 7.13
N GLY A 222 -12.11 -6.96 6.44
CA GLY A 222 -11.38 -7.95 5.67
C GLY A 222 -11.33 -7.67 4.17
N LEU A 223 -10.68 -8.60 3.44
CA LEU A 223 -10.49 -8.50 1.99
C LEU A 223 -11.80 -8.40 1.21
N GLY A 224 -12.89 -9.00 1.72
CA GLY A 224 -14.19 -8.93 1.05
C GLY A 224 -14.75 -7.50 0.98
N ALA A 225 -14.64 -6.74 2.08
CA ALA A 225 -15.01 -5.33 2.09
C ALA A 225 -14.03 -4.50 1.24
N ARG A 226 -12.72 -4.78 1.32
CA ARG A 226 -11.70 -4.12 0.49
C ARG A 226 -12.03 -4.27 -0.99
N ASP A 227 -12.41 -5.47 -1.44
CA ASP A 227 -12.74 -5.75 -2.85
C ASP A 227 -14.03 -5.06 -3.29
N SER A 228 -15.09 -5.08 -2.49
CA SER A 228 -16.33 -4.39 -2.85
C SER A 228 -16.17 -2.86 -2.88
N LEU A 229 -15.37 -2.28 -1.97
CA LEU A 229 -15.09 -0.85 -1.93
C LEU A 229 -14.26 -0.37 -3.14
N ARG A 230 -13.20 -1.09 -3.51
CA ARG A 230 -12.36 -0.74 -4.66
C ARG A 230 -13.14 -0.85 -5.98
N LEU A 231 -14.01 -1.86 -6.09
CA LEU A 231 -14.84 -2.07 -7.29
C LEU A 231 -15.80 -0.93 -7.53
N GLU A 232 -16.43 -0.39 -6.49
CA GLU A 232 -17.29 0.81 -6.61
C GLU A 232 -16.53 2.02 -7.18
N MET A 233 -15.23 2.11 -6.87
CA MET A 233 -14.36 3.19 -7.36
C MET A 233 -13.71 2.88 -8.71
N CYS A 234 -13.95 1.70 -9.29
CA CYS A 234 -13.27 1.21 -10.49
C CYS A 234 -11.74 1.14 -10.34
N TYR A 235 -11.22 0.94 -9.12
CA TYR A 235 -9.79 0.74 -8.91
C TYR A 235 -9.39 -0.66 -9.37
N PRO A 236 -8.35 -0.80 -10.19
CA PRO A 236 -7.91 -2.09 -10.72
C PRO A 236 -7.28 -2.96 -9.61
N LEU A 237 -7.32 -4.27 -9.81
CA LEU A 237 -6.57 -5.25 -9.03
C LEU A 237 -5.60 -5.97 -9.95
N ASN A 238 -4.30 -5.92 -9.62
CA ASN A 238 -3.28 -6.65 -10.36
C ASN A 238 -3.56 -8.16 -10.32
N GLY A 239 -3.38 -8.81 -11.46
CA GLY A 239 -3.71 -10.23 -11.65
C GLY A 239 -5.17 -10.50 -12.02
N SER A 240 -6.10 -9.54 -11.84
CA SER A 240 -7.50 -9.64 -12.28
C SER A 240 -7.77 -8.68 -13.44
N ASP A 241 -7.48 -7.40 -13.24
CA ASP A 241 -7.77 -6.32 -14.19
C ASP A 241 -6.53 -5.94 -15.01
N LEU A 242 -5.34 -6.10 -14.43
CA LEU A 242 -4.04 -5.84 -15.01
C LEU A 242 -3.25 -7.14 -15.21
N SER A 243 -2.42 -7.19 -16.24
CA SER A 243 -1.57 -8.35 -16.54
C SER A 243 -0.39 -7.99 -17.44
N PRO A 244 0.67 -8.84 -17.51
CA PRO A 244 1.80 -8.64 -18.41
C PRO A 244 1.49 -8.67 -19.91
N ASP A 245 0.26 -9.05 -20.29
CA ASP A 245 -0.21 -9.06 -21.68
C ASP A 245 -1.17 -7.92 -22.01
N LYS A 246 -1.39 -6.99 -21.06
CA LYS A 246 -2.26 -5.82 -21.19
C LYS A 246 -1.49 -4.54 -20.95
N THR A 247 -1.64 -3.57 -21.82
CA THR A 247 -1.09 -2.23 -21.62
C THR A 247 -1.91 -1.45 -20.60
N PRO A 248 -1.33 -0.45 -19.92
CA PRO A 248 -2.09 0.44 -19.04
C PRO A 248 -3.17 1.23 -19.78
N LEU A 249 -2.97 1.52 -21.08
CA LEU A 249 -3.99 2.21 -21.90
C LEU A 249 -5.22 1.35 -22.10
N GLU A 250 -5.06 0.06 -22.41
CA GLU A 250 -6.16 -0.91 -22.52
C GLU A 250 -6.88 -1.12 -21.19
N ALA A 251 -6.18 -0.94 -20.08
CA ALA A 251 -6.74 -1.03 -18.72
C ALA A 251 -7.39 0.29 -18.25
N GLY A 252 -7.43 1.34 -19.09
CA GLY A 252 -8.02 2.63 -18.72
C GLY A 252 -7.13 3.51 -17.82
N LEU A 253 -5.86 3.16 -17.67
CA LEU A 253 -4.89 3.86 -16.81
C LEU A 253 -4.06 4.92 -17.54
N GLY A 254 -4.45 5.34 -18.73
CA GLY A 254 -3.72 6.31 -19.55
C GLY A 254 -3.45 7.64 -18.84
N PHE A 255 -4.29 8.03 -17.86
CA PHE A 255 -4.05 9.22 -17.03
C PHE A 255 -2.75 9.15 -16.22
N PHE A 256 -2.31 7.93 -15.87
CA PHE A 256 -1.11 7.67 -15.10
C PHE A 256 0.12 7.35 -15.96
N CYS A 257 0.01 7.58 -17.28
CA CYS A 257 1.11 7.40 -18.23
C CYS A 257 1.52 8.78 -18.79
N ALA A 258 2.70 9.25 -18.42
CA ALA A 258 3.28 10.49 -18.95
C ALA A 258 3.95 10.18 -20.28
N LEU A 259 3.16 10.16 -21.37
CA LEU A 259 3.60 9.75 -22.72
C LEU A 259 4.63 10.70 -23.36
N ASP A 260 4.96 11.79 -22.69
CA ASP A 260 6.00 12.77 -23.03
C ASP A 260 7.31 12.52 -22.28
N THR A 261 7.41 11.46 -21.51
CA THR A 261 8.64 11.01 -20.82
C THR A 261 9.11 9.67 -21.40
N ASP A 262 10.42 9.42 -21.34
CA ASP A 262 11.01 8.15 -21.73
C ASP A 262 10.96 7.17 -20.53
N PHE A 263 10.20 6.08 -20.66
CA PHE A 263 10.16 4.98 -19.71
C PHE A 263 10.11 3.64 -20.44
N ILE A 264 10.47 2.54 -19.72
CA ILE A 264 10.43 1.17 -20.26
C ILE A 264 8.98 0.74 -20.49
#